data_cc35b74f3a45a0fd37a12e81bd318251
#
_entry.id   cc35b74f3a45a0fd37a12e81bd318251
#
_cell.length_a   1.000
_cell.length_b   1.000
_cell.length_c   1.000
_cell.angle_alpha   90.00
_cell.angle_beta   90.00
_cell.angle_gamma   90.00
#
_symmetry.space_group_name_H-M   'P 1'
#
loop_
_entity.id
_entity.type
_entity.pdbx_description
1 polymer ?
#
loop_
_entity_poly.entity_id
_entity_poly.type
_entity_poly.pdbx_seq_one_letter_code
_entity_poly.pdbx_strand_id
1 'polypeptide(L)'
;DDSEDAIKTFLKRNPDTCFVAEDDGGRIIGAILAGHDSRRSRIYHTAVDPDARGMGIGSLLVGRVVEALRAIGLPKVAVGVPADNDAGNDFWEHQGFAVRDDLVYRELPL
;
A
#
# COMPACT_ATOMS: atom_id res chain seq x y z
N ASP A 1 2.87 9.82 -9.93
CA ASP A 1 3.77 10.89 -9.56
C ASP A 1 4.17 10.75 -8.08
N ASP A 2 5.47 10.54 -7.84
CA ASP A 2 6.02 10.37 -6.49
C ASP A 2 6.80 11.63 -6.03
N SER A 3 6.49 12.79 -6.61
CA SER A 3 7.08 14.03 -6.16
C SER A 3 6.70 14.33 -4.70
N GLU A 4 7.51 15.09 -4.00
CA GLU A 4 7.24 15.47 -2.62
C GLU A 4 5.89 16.17 -2.47
N ASP A 5 5.56 17.08 -3.41
CA ASP A 5 4.28 17.79 -3.38
C ASP A 5 3.09 16.88 -3.62
N ALA A 6 3.21 15.93 -4.56
CA ALA A 6 2.15 14.95 -4.83
C ALA A 6 1.91 14.07 -3.61
N ILE A 7 2.96 13.61 -2.93
CA ILE A 7 2.84 12.80 -1.72
C ILE A 7 2.20 13.61 -0.59
N LYS A 8 2.61 14.87 -0.40
CA LYS A 8 1.99 15.72 0.62
C LYS A 8 0.50 15.92 0.39
N THR A 9 0.09 16.13 -0.87
CA THR A 9 -1.31 16.26 -1.24
C THR A 9 -2.07 14.97 -0.94
N PHE A 10 -1.49 13.83 -1.28
CA PHE A 10 -2.07 12.52 -1.00
C PHE A 10 -2.28 12.31 0.50
N LEU A 11 -1.29 12.62 1.33
CA LEU A 11 -1.36 12.47 2.77
C LEU A 11 -2.44 13.36 3.40
N LYS A 12 -2.64 14.56 2.88
CA LYS A 12 -3.71 15.46 3.34
C LYS A 12 -5.10 14.88 3.06
N ARG A 13 -5.27 14.21 1.91
CA ARG A 13 -6.56 13.59 1.56
C ARG A 13 -6.82 12.29 2.30
N ASN A 14 -5.76 11.57 2.67
CA ASN A 14 -5.85 10.23 3.23
C ASN A 14 -5.04 10.09 4.52
N PRO A 15 -5.32 10.93 5.55
CA PRO A 15 -4.47 10.96 6.75
C PRO A 15 -4.58 9.69 7.60
N ASP A 16 -5.67 8.94 7.48
CA ASP A 16 -5.96 7.80 8.36
C ASP A 16 -5.59 6.44 7.76
N THR A 17 -5.09 6.43 6.52
CA THR A 17 -4.81 5.19 5.79
C THR A 17 -3.37 5.09 5.31
N CYS A 18 -2.49 5.92 5.87
CA CYS A 18 -1.06 5.91 5.57
C CYS A 18 -0.28 5.70 6.86
N PHE A 19 0.75 4.85 6.83
CA PHE A 19 1.49 4.47 8.03
C PHE A 19 2.98 4.40 7.74
N VAL A 20 3.78 4.63 8.78
CA VAL A 20 5.22 4.40 8.74
C VAL A 20 5.61 3.44 9.84
N ALA A 21 6.70 2.72 9.62
CA ALA A 21 7.34 1.90 10.63
C ALA A 21 8.64 2.58 11.05
N GLU A 22 8.86 2.69 12.34
CA GLU A 22 10.10 3.25 12.91
C GLU A 22 10.84 2.18 13.68
N ASP A 23 12.17 2.24 13.67
CA ASP A 23 12.98 1.40 14.53
C ASP A 23 13.08 2.01 15.94
N ASP A 24 13.80 1.36 16.85
CA ASP A 24 13.94 1.81 18.24
C ASP A 24 14.65 3.15 18.35
N GLY A 25 15.42 3.54 17.36
CA GLY A 25 16.11 4.84 17.31
C GLY A 25 15.28 5.95 16.66
N GLY A 26 14.04 5.67 16.26
CA GLY A 26 13.17 6.65 15.61
C GLY A 26 13.42 6.80 14.11
N ARG A 27 14.25 5.96 13.50
CA ARG A 27 14.48 5.98 12.06
C ARG A 27 13.33 5.31 11.34
N ILE A 28 12.83 5.94 10.28
CA ILE A 28 11.78 5.36 9.45
C ILE A 28 12.38 4.25 8.58
N ILE A 29 11.86 3.02 8.73
CA ILE A 29 12.33 1.83 8.03
C ILE A 29 11.29 1.23 7.09
N GLY A 30 10.10 1.79 7.07
CA GLY A 30 9.06 1.37 6.13
C GLY A 30 7.93 2.37 6.06
N ALA A 31 7.18 2.31 4.96
CA ALA A 31 6.04 3.19 4.75
C ALA A 31 5.02 2.53 3.84
N ILE A 32 3.75 2.86 4.03
CA ILE A 32 2.66 2.43 3.17
C ILE A 32 1.69 3.59 2.97
N LEU A 33 1.30 3.82 1.72
CA LEU A 33 0.32 4.83 1.35
C LEU A 33 -0.90 4.15 0.74
N ALA A 34 -2.05 4.32 1.37
CA ALA A 34 -3.32 3.84 0.84
C ALA A 34 -4.32 4.97 0.83
N GLY A 35 -5.21 4.96 -0.14
CA GLY A 35 -6.24 5.98 -0.29
C GLY A 35 -7.57 5.38 -0.64
N HIS A 36 -8.65 6.17 -0.47
CA HIS A 36 -10.00 5.77 -0.81
C HIS A 36 -10.86 6.97 -1.20
N ASP A 37 -11.94 6.69 -1.87
CA ASP A 37 -12.96 7.66 -2.26
C ASP A 37 -14.28 7.42 -1.52
N SER A 38 -14.25 6.74 -0.39
CA SER A 38 -15.40 6.27 0.41
C SER A 38 -16.14 5.05 -0.18
N ARG A 39 -15.74 4.60 -1.37
CA ARG A 39 -16.33 3.42 -2.04
C ARG A 39 -15.29 2.38 -2.39
N ARG A 40 -14.14 2.83 -2.86
CA ARG A 40 -13.03 1.97 -3.32
C ARG A 40 -11.75 2.40 -2.63
N SER A 41 -10.87 1.47 -2.40
CA SER A 41 -9.57 1.75 -1.81
C SER A 41 -8.45 1.08 -2.58
N ARG A 42 -7.26 1.66 -2.48
CA ARG A 42 -6.08 1.17 -3.19
C ARG A 42 -4.83 1.48 -2.38
N ILE A 43 -3.90 0.54 -2.38
CA ILE A 43 -2.55 0.77 -1.89
C ILE A 43 -1.72 1.28 -3.07
N TYR A 44 -1.13 2.47 -2.91
CA TYR A 44 -0.39 3.14 -3.97
C TYR A 44 1.11 3.00 -3.83
N HIS A 45 1.60 2.82 -2.62
CA HIS A 45 3.03 2.72 -2.36
C HIS A 45 3.27 1.89 -1.11
N THR A 46 4.23 0.99 -1.18
CA THR A 46 4.70 0.21 -0.04
C THR A 46 6.20 0.04 -0.17
N ALA A 47 6.94 0.44 0.83
CA ALA A 47 8.40 0.33 0.81
C ALA A 47 8.91 -0.07 2.18
N VAL A 48 9.93 -0.91 2.20
CA VAL A 48 10.66 -1.30 3.41
C VAL A 48 12.14 -1.13 3.11
N ASP A 49 12.86 -0.51 4.05
CA ASP A 49 14.31 -0.35 3.93
C ASP A 49 14.96 -1.72 3.68
N PRO A 50 15.89 -1.84 2.70
CA PRO A 50 16.53 -3.12 2.41
C PRO A 50 17.16 -3.79 3.63
N ASP A 51 17.72 -3.01 4.55
CA ASP A 51 18.35 -3.53 5.76
C ASP A 51 17.33 -4.06 6.78
N ALA A 52 16.06 -3.71 6.64
CA ALA A 52 14.99 -4.12 7.53
C ALA A 52 14.09 -5.19 6.91
N ARG A 53 14.39 -5.68 5.72
CA ARG A 53 13.61 -6.72 5.05
C ARG A 53 13.75 -8.06 5.78
N GLY A 54 12.71 -8.91 5.65
CA GLY A 54 12.69 -10.21 6.30
C GLY A 54 12.27 -10.17 7.77
N MET A 55 11.89 -9.00 8.28
CA MET A 55 11.44 -8.81 9.67
C MET A 55 9.92 -8.70 9.81
N GLY A 56 9.17 -8.90 8.74
CA GLY A 56 7.71 -8.82 8.75
C GLY A 56 7.13 -7.42 8.74
N ILE A 57 7.94 -6.39 8.47
CA ILE A 57 7.51 -4.99 8.51
C ILE A 57 6.48 -4.71 7.43
N GLY A 58 6.69 -5.21 6.21
CA GLY A 58 5.71 -5.07 5.13
C GLY A 58 4.35 -5.63 5.51
N SER A 59 4.32 -6.81 6.10
CA SER A 59 3.08 -7.44 6.56
C SER A 59 2.39 -6.64 7.67
N LEU A 60 3.16 -6.07 8.59
CA LEU A 60 2.60 -5.19 9.63
C LEU A 60 1.96 -3.94 9.02
N LEU A 61 2.62 -3.32 8.05
CA LEU A 61 2.10 -2.12 7.39
C LEU A 61 0.81 -2.43 6.63
N VAL A 62 0.77 -3.53 5.88
CA VAL A 62 -0.45 -3.97 5.19
C VAL A 62 -1.57 -4.24 6.19
N GLY A 63 -1.26 -4.89 7.30
CA GLY A 63 -2.23 -5.16 8.36
C GLY A 63 -2.86 -3.89 8.94
N ARG A 64 -2.08 -2.83 9.13
CA ARG A 64 -2.59 -1.54 9.61
C ARG A 64 -3.52 -0.88 8.62
N VAL A 65 -3.18 -0.92 7.34
CA VAL A 65 -4.05 -0.39 6.28
C VAL A 65 -5.36 -1.18 6.23
N VAL A 66 -5.29 -2.50 6.25
CA VAL A 66 -6.49 -3.35 6.22
C VAL A 66 -7.40 -3.06 7.41
N GLU A 67 -6.86 -2.94 8.62
CA GLU A 67 -7.64 -2.55 9.80
C GLU A 67 -8.32 -1.20 9.62
N ALA A 68 -7.58 -0.19 9.15
CA ALA A 68 -8.10 1.16 8.96
C ALA A 68 -9.23 1.19 7.92
N LEU A 69 -9.06 0.48 6.80
CA LEU A 69 -10.08 0.43 5.75
C LEU A 69 -11.34 -0.34 6.20
N ARG A 70 -11.16 -1.40 6.95
CA ARG A 70 -12.30 -2.13 7.55
C ARG A 70 -13.07 -1.25 8.53
N ALA A 71 -12.38 -0.46 9.33
CA ALA A 71 -13.02 0.46 10.28
C ALA A 71 -13.85 1.53 9.57
N ILE A 72 -13.43 1.95 8.38
CA ILE A 72 -14.17 2.88 7.53
C ILE A 72 -15.39 2.20 6.88
N GLY A 73 -15.37 0.87 6.77
CA GLY A 73 -16.48 0.10 6.18
C GLY A 73 -16.27 -0.25 4.72
N LEU A 74 -15.05 -0.16 4.21
CA LEU A 74 -14.77 -0.49 2.81
C LEU A 74 -14.69 -2.01 2.62
N PRO A 75 -15.26 -2.55 1.51
CA PRO A 75 -15.37 -4.00 1.34
C PRO A 75 -14.09 -4.66 0.83
N LYS A 76 -13.18 -3.92 0.21
CA LYS A 76 -11.95 -4.47 -0.36
C LYS A 76 -10.94 -3.38 -0.65
N VAL A 77 -9.69 -3.80 -0.84
CA VAL A 77 -8.59 -2.92 -1.24
C VAL A 77 -7.83 -3.55 -2.40
N ALA A 78 -7.43 -2.74 -3.36
CA ALA A 78 -6.68 -3.19 -4.52
C ALA A 78 -5.21 -2.78 -4.42
N VAL A 79 -4.35 -3.51 -5.12
CA VAL A 79 -2.95 -3.14 -5.33
C VAL A 79 -2.55 -3.49 -6.75
N GLY A 80 -1.74 -2.65 -7.38
CA GLY A 80 -1.17 -2.92 -8.68
C GLY A 80 0.30 -3.31 -8.53
N VAL A 81 0.68 -4.45 -9.08
CA VAL A 81 2.07 -4.95 -9.03
C VAL A 81 2.50 -5.24 -10.46
N PRO A 82 3.69 -4.75 -10.90
CA PRO A 82 4.17 -5.11 -12.23
C PRO A 82 4.18 -6.63 -12.41
N ALA A 83 3.74 -7.10 -13.58
CA ALA A 83 3.59 -8.53 -13.82
C ALA A 83 4.90 -9.31 -13.72
N ASP A 84 6.02 -8.64 -14.00
CA ASP A 84 7.37 -9.23 -13.93
C ASP A 84 8.06 -9.09 -12.57
N ASN A 85 7.40 -8.46 -11.61
CA ASN A 85 7.93 -8.35 -10.24
C ASN A 85 7.53 -9.59 -9.44
N ASP A 86 8.29 -10.68 -9.59
CA ASP A 86 7.97 -11.96 -8.96
C ASP A 86 7.94 -11.88 -7.44
N ALA A 87 8.93 -11.21 -6.84
CA ALA A 87 8.99 -11.06 -5.38
C ALA A 87 7.81 -10.24 -4.85
N GLY A 88 7.43 -9.16 -5.55
CA GLY A 88 6.29 -8.34 -5.20
C GLY A 88 4.99 -9.12 -5.29
N ASN A 89 4.80 -9.88 -6.38
CA ASN A 89 3.59 -10.69 -6.57
C ASN A 89 3.50 -11.78 -5.50
N ASP A 90 4.59 -12.43 -5.14
CA ASP A 90 4.62 -13.42 -4.05
C ASP A 90 4.24 -12.79 -2.72
N PHE A 91 4.76 -11.60 -2.42
CA PHE A 91 4.44 -10.87 -1.20
C PHE A 91 2.93 -10.62 -1.10
N TRP A 92 2.33 -10.05 -2.15
CA TRP A 92 0.91 -9.71 -2.12
C TRP A 92 0.01 -10.93 -2.09
N GLU A 93 0.41 -12.01 -2.75
CA GLU A 93 -0.32 -13.29 -2.66
C GLU A 93 -0.32 -13.79 -1.21
N HIS A 94 0.81 -13.74 -0.51
CA HIS A 94 0.89 -14.11 0.90
C HIS A 94 0.05 -13.22 1.81
N GLN A 95 -0.17 -11.96 1.42
CA GLN A 95 -1.06 -11.07 2.15
C GLN A 95 -2.53 -11.34 1.89
N GLY A 96 -2.86 -12.25 0.99
CA GLY A 96 -4.25 -12.61 0.66
C GLY A 96 -4.84 -11.84 -0.52
N PHE A 97 -4.03 -11.10 -1.26
CA PHE A 97 -4.49 -10.36 -2.44
C PHE A 97 -4.52 -11.29 -3.66
N ALA A 98 -5.71 -11.55 -4.18
CA ALA A 98 -5.92 -12.44 -5.31
C ALA A 98 -5.91 -11.67 -6.63
N VAL A 99 -5.40 -12.32 -7.67
CA VAL A 99 -5.43 -11.78 -9.03
C VAL A 99 -6.88 -11.71 -9.52
N ARG A 100 -7.24 -10.62 -10.20
CA ARG A 100 -8.55 -10.43 -10.84
C ARG A 100 -8.44 -10.74 -12.32
N ASP A 101 -8.83 -11.96 -12.72
CA ASP A 101 -8.79 -12.41 -14.11
C ASP A 101 -9.97 -11.90 -14.93
N ASP A 102 -11.01 -11.42 -14.26
CA ASP A 102 -12.25 -10.96 -14.89
C ASP A 102 -12.18 -9.49 -15.32
N LEU A 103 -11.05 -8.81 -15.10
CA LEU A 103 -10.86 -7.40 -15.45
C LEU A 103 -9.64 -7.21 -16.32
N VAL A 104 -9.73 -6.24 -17.25
CA VAL A 104 -8.58 -5.75 -18.01
C VAL A 104 -8.32 -4.30 -17.57
N TYR A 105 -7.14 -4.04 -17.07
CA TYR A 105 -6.74 -2.69 -16.68
C TYR A 105 -6.42 -1.85 -17.90
N ARG A 106 -6.97 -0.63 -17.96
CA ARG A 106 -6.72 0.29 -19.06
C ARG A 106 -6.43 1.68 -18.54
N GLU A 107 -5.53 2.40 -19.21
CA GLU A 107 -5.17 3.78 -18.88
C GLU A 107 -5.22 4.65 -20.10
N LEU A 108 -5.52 5.93 -19.88
CA LEU A 108 -5.38 6.98 -20.89
C LEU A 108 -4.47 8.06 -20.33
N PRO A 109 -3.27 8.24 -20.85
CA PRO A 109 -2.42 9.37 -20.46
C PRO A 109 -3.12 10.70 -20.78
N LEU A 110 -3.03 11.64 -19.87
CA LEU A 110 -3.65 12.95 -20.02
C LEU A 110 -2.63 14.01 -20.38
#